data_195472c68231579abe7ba287145812dc
#
_entry.id   195472c68231579abe7ba287145812dc
#
_cell.length_a   1.000
_cell.length_b   1.000
_cell.length_c   1.000
_cell.angle_alpha   90.00
_cell.angle_beta   90.00
_cell.angle_gamma   90.00
#
_symmetry.space_group_name_H-M   'P 1'
#
loop_
_entity.id
_entity.type
_entity.pdbx_description
1 polymer ?
#
loop_
_entity_poly.entity_id
_entity_poly.type
_entity_poly.pdbx_seq_one_letter_code
_entity_poly.pdbx_strand_id
1 'polypeptide(L)'
;MRNDWFEDDNEIRLLRRGKRRLLDIVFGRTMVITLLLLLQITIMVLGAHYLGRYYPALTIVLRVLSVAVIIYLVNKSGSATTKITWIILAMALPSFGVLLYLFVQLDIGHRYANRRVQESILSTVQYVPRQTELMARLRTELPEVHNLAEYTLRSGDYPVYENTAVTYYPMGQDKIGALIEALQSAEHFIFLEYFIIEEGDVWGRILKILEEKVRAGVEVRVLYDGTCTFYRLPYGYPKRMEALGIHCKMFAPLRPLVSTYYNNRDHRKIAVIDGRVGFTGGVNLADEYANLVRVYGVWKDTAVRLEGEAVRSLTLMFLQMWGMDEREPDTDSYGRYLRVPQRPLPEASGYVLPYADSPLDDERVGECVYLDILNHAERYVRIMTPYLILDETMVMALTFAAKRGVDVELILPHVPDKKFAFALAKGHYRELLDAGVKIYEYTPGFVHAKVFVSDDRKAVVGTINLDYRSLYLHFEDAVYLYDCPCIKDIVADYDATRAQSQVVTHGDLARIPLHTRIAAALLKLVAPLM
;
A
#
# COMPACT_ATOMS: atom_id res chain seq x y z
N MET A 1 -23.03 16.10 -7.49
CA MET A 1 -22.57 17.35 -8.14
C MET A 1 -21.64 16.94 -9.27
N ARG A 2 -21.85 17.41 -10.50
CA ARG A 2 -20.84 17.30 -11.57
C ARG A 2 -19.74 18.29 -11.17
N ASN A 3 -18.53 17.83 -10.99
CA ASN A 3 -17.41 18.72 -10.67
C ASN A 3 -17.07 19.54 -11.92
N ASP A 4 -17.14 20.86 -11.85
CA ASP A 4 -16.96 21.80 -12.96
C ASP A 4 -15.57 21.71 -13.65
N TRP A 5 -14.61 21.04 -13.01
CA TRP A 5 -13.26 20.84 -13.56
C TRP A 5 -13.18 19.76 -14.68
N PHE A 6 -14.32 19.11 -15.05
CA PHE A 6 -14.40 18.14 -16.14
C PHE A 6 -14.90 18.72 -17.49
N GLU A 7 -15.32 19.98 -17.55
CA GLU A 7 -16.08 20.48 -18.70
C GLU A 7 -15.24 20.93 -19.91
N ASP A 8 -13.90 20.96 -19.85
CA ASP A 8 -13.07 21.45 -20.97
C ASP A 8 -12.20 20.34 -21.58
N ASP A 9 -12.67 19.75 -22.69
CA ASP A 9 -11.97 18.68 -23.45
C ASP A 9 -10.61 19.11 -24.06
N ASN A 10 -10.33 20.42 -24.15
CA ASN A 10 -9.08 20.95 -24.70
C ASN A 10 -7.89 20.91 -23.70
N GLU A 11 -8.12 20.49 -22.47
CA GLU A 11 -7.13 20.54 -21.40
C GLU A 11 -6.34 19.24 -21.18
N ILE A 12 -6.53 18.21 -22.00
CA ILE A 12 -5.90 16.90 -21.80
C ILE A 12 -4.60 16.77 -22.57
N ARG A 13 -3.53 16.34 -21.90
CA ARG A 13 -2.23 16.01 -22.50
C ARG A 13 -1.97 14.51 -22.43
N LEU A 14 -2.01 13.82 -23.57
CA LEU A 14 -1.71 12.40 -23.67
C LEU A 14 -0.38 12.18 -24.41
N LEU A 15 0.48 11.32 -23.88
CA LEU A 15 1.76 10.95 -24.48
C LEU A 15 1.69 9.61 -25.24
N ARG A 16 0.56 8.90 -25.12
CA ARG A 16 0.34 7.62 -25.78
C ARG A 16 -0.01 7.81 -27.26
N ARG A 17 0.69 7.12 -28.14
CA ARG A 17 0.34 7.07 -29.58
C ARG A 17 -0.48 5.83 -29.88
N GLY A 18 -1.81 6.02 -30.08
CA GLY A 18 -2.71 5.03 -30.67
C GLY A 18 -3.04 3.78 -29.84
N LYS A 19 -4.06 3.06 -30.22
CA LYS A 19 -4.44 1.75 -29.65
C LYS A 19 -3.31 0.74 -29.92
N ARG A 20 -2.92 -0.05 -28.89
CA ARG A 20 -1.97 -1.15 -29.06
C ARG A 20 -2.46 -2.09 -30.16
N ARG A 21 -1.65 -2.36 -31.17
CA ARG A 21 -1.92 -3.40 -32.17
C ARG A 21 -1.81 -4.76 -31.49
N LEU A 22 -2.61 -5.74 -31.94
CA LEU A 22 -2.63 -7.10 -31.39
C LEU A 22 -1.20 -7.72 -31.37
N LEU A 23 -0.38 -7.38 -32.37
CA LEU A 23 1.02 -7.78 -32.45
C LEU A 23 1.89 -7.21 -31.31
N ASP A 24 1.62 -5.99 -30.85
CA ASP A 24 2.35 -5.39 -29.70
C ASP A 24 2.00 -6.08 -28.38
N ILE A 25 0.84 -6.72 -28.31
CA ILE A 25 0.43 -7.54 -27.15
C ILE A 25 1.09 -8.92 -27.22
N VAL A 26 1.06 -9.59 -28.39
CA VAL A 26 1.58 -10.94 -28.58
C VAL A 26 3.11 -10.99 -28.57
N PHE A 27 3.78 -9.99 -29.14
CA PHE A 27 5.25 -9.86 -29.15
C PHE A 27 5.76 -8.83 -28.15
N GLY A 28 4.88 -8.35 -27.29
CA GLY A 28 5.22 -7.39 -26.26
C GLY A 28 6.12 -8.01 -25.19
N ARG A 29 6.96 -7.16 -24.57
CA ARG A 29 7.89 -7.53 -23.49
C ARG A 29 7.22 -8.35 -22.38
N THR A 30 5.97 -8.07 -22.06
CA THR A 30 5.18 -8.78 -21.03
C THR A 30 5.04 -10.27 -21.38
N MET A 31 4.75 -10.60 -22.64
CA MET A 31 4.64 -11.99 -23.08
C MET A 31 6.00 -12.70 -23.05
N VAL A 32 7.07 -12.01 -23.49
CA VAL A 32 8.44 -12.57 -23.41
C VAL A 32 8.82 -12.86 -21.97
N ILE A 33 8.55 -11.92 -21.04
CA ILE A 33 8.80 -12.12 -19.60
C ILE A 33 8.00 -13.33 -19.08
N THR A 34 6.71 -13.40 -19.40
CA THR A 34 5.84 -14.51 -18.95
C THR A 34 6.34 -15.86 -19.49
N LEU A 35 6.73 -15.93 -20.77
CA LEU A 35 7.29 -17.14 -21.36
C LEU A 35 8.61 -17.57 -20.70
N LEU A 36 9.50 -16.61 -20.42
CA LEU A 36 10.76 -16.88 -19.74
C LEU A 36 10.54 -17.37 -18.30
N LEU A 37 9.58 -16.80 -17.58
CA LEU A 37 9.18 -17.25 -16.24
C LEU A 37 8.61 -18.68 -16.27
N LEU A 38 7.71 -18.97 -17.22
CA LEU A 38 7.15 -20.32 -17.41
C LEU A 38 8.25 -21.32 -17.79
N LEU A 39 9.18 -20.95 -18.68
CA LEU A 39 10.32 -21.77 -19.04
C LEU A 39 11.21 -22.06 -17.83
N GLN A 40 11.49 -21.07 -16.99
CA GLN A 40 12.30 -21.22 -15.79
C GLN A 40 11.62 -22.17 -14.78
N ILE A 41 10.32 -22.01 -14.54
CA ILE A 41 9.54 -22.93 -13.69
C ILE A 41 9.57 -24.34 -14.28
N THR A 42 9.39 -24.49 -15.59
CA THR A 42 9.41 -25.79 -16.29
C THR A 42 10.77 -26.47 -16.13
N ILE A 43 11.87 -25.75 -16.34
CA ILE A 43 13.23 -26.27 -16.14
C ILE A 43 13.42 -26.72 -14.70
N MET A 44 12.92 -25.96 -13.72
CA MET A 44 13.05 -26.28 -12.31
C MET A 44 12.25 -27.54 -11.93
N VAL A 45 11.01 -27.69 -12.44
CA VAL A 45 10.16 -28.87 -12.21
C VAL A 45 10.73 -30.11 -12.91
N LEU A 46 11.11 -29.98 -14.19
CA LEU A 46 11.72 -31.10 -14.95
C LEU A 46 13.08 -31.48 -14.32
N GLY A 47 13.90 -30.50 -13.94
CA GLY A 47 15.17 -30.74 -13.26
C GLY A 47 14.96 -31.54 -11.97
N ALA A 48 14.04 -31.17 -11.12
CA ALA A 48 13.71 -31.91 -9.89
C ALA A 48 13.20 -33.32 -10.18
N HIS A 49 12.41 -33.52 -11.26
CA HIS A 49 11.91 -34.82 -11.69
C HIS A 49 13.04 -35.72 -12.21
N TYR A 50 13.89 -35.21 -13.12
CA TYR A 50 15.02 -35.98 -13.68
C TYR A 50 16.07 -36.31 -12.61
N LEU A 51 16.41 -35.35 -11.72
CA LEU A 51 17.32 -35.63 -10.60
C LEU A 51 16.82 -36.81 -9.76
N GLY A 52 15.51 -36.82 -9.42
CA GLY A 52 14.92 -37.91 -8.64
C GLY A 52 14.97 -39.27 -9.31
N ARG A 53 14.85 -39.30 -10.64
CA ARG A 53 14.79 -40.54 -11.41
C ARG A 53 16.17 -41.17 -11.71
N TYR A 54 17.17 -40.32 -12.02
CA TYR A 54 18.49 -40.80 -12.47
C TYR A 54 19.56 -40.80 -11.38
N TYR A 55 19.31 -40.08 -10.27
CA TYR A 55 20.24 -39.95 -9.15
C TYR A 55 19.57 -40.25 -7.80
N PRO A 56 19.31 -41.55 -7.47
CA PRO A 56 18.62 -41.90 -6.21
C PRO A 56 19.31 -41.39 -4.95
N ALA A 57 20.64 -41.40 -4.92
CA ALA A 57 21.41 -40.85 -3.80
C ALA A 57 21.12 -39.33 -3.57
N LEU A 58 20.96 -38.56 -4.65
CA LEU A 58 20.61 -37.15 -4.58
C LEU A 58 19.21 -36.94 -4.03
N THR A 59 18.26 -37.84 -4.33
CA THR A 59 16.91 -37.80 -3.76
C THR A 59 16.94 -37.97 -2.25
N ILE A 60 17.81 -38.86 -1.74
CA ILE A 60 18.00 -39.00 -0.28
C ILE A 60 18.57 -37.74 0.32
N VAL A 61 19.60 -37.14 -0.31
CA VAL A 61 20.18 -35.85 0.14
C VAL A 61 19.10 -34.75 0.18
N LEU A 62 18.28 -34.62 -0.86
CA LEU A 62 17.20 -33.61 -0.90
C LEU A 62 16.12 -33.86 0.16
N ARG A 63 15.82 -35.12 0.49
CA ARG A 63 14.90 -35.44 1.60
C ARG A 63 15.50 -35.06 2.95
N VAL A 64 16.78 -35.37 3.21
CA VAL A 64 17.47 -34.95 4.43
C VAL A 64 17.49 -33.41 4.52
N LEU A 65 17.79 -32.75 3.42
CA LEU A 65 17.76 -31.28 3.33
C LEU A 65 16.36 -30.72 3.57
N SER A 66 15.30 -31.40 3.10
CA SER A 66 13.92 -31.04 3.37
C SER A 66 13.61 -31.05 4.88
N VAL A 67 14.03 -32.09 5.58
CA VAL A 67 13.88 -32.18 7.03
C VAL A 67 14.66 -31.05 7.72
N ALA A 68 15.89 -30.78 7.30
CA ALA A 68 16.69 -29.68 7.85
C ALA A 68 16.04 -28.31 7.63
N VAL A 69 15.49 -28.06 6.43
CA VAL A 69 14.75 -26.82 6.12
C VAL A 69 13.48 -26.71 6.98
N ILE A 70 12.75 -27.80 7.18
CA ILE A 70 11.56 -27.81 8.05
C ILE A 70 11.96 -27.46 9.50
N ILE A 71 13.01 -28.09 10.03
CA ILE A 71 13.50 -27.78 11.38
C ILE A 71 13.92 -26.30 11.47
N TYR A 72 14.61 -25.78 10.47
CA TYR A 72 15.00 -24.39 10.40
C TYR A 72 13.78 -23.46 10.38
N LEU A 73 12.76 -23.75 9.54
CA LEU A 73 11.53 -22.96 9.43
C LEU A 73 10.74 -22.90 10.75
N VAL A 74 10.66 -24.02 11.47
CA VAL A 74 9.98 -24.06 12.77
C VAL A 74 10.65 -23.12 13.77
N ASN A 75 11.98 -23.06 13.76
CA ASN A 75 12.78 -22.25 14.71
C ASN A 75 13.03 -20.81 14.26
N LYS A 76 12.79 -20.47 12.98
CA LYS A 76 12.95 -19.10 12.47
C LYS A 76 11.85 -18.19 13.05
N SER A 77 12.14 -16.92 13.34
CA SER A 77 11.14 -15.88 13.62
C SER A 77 10.28 -15.60 12.37
N GLY A 78 9.10 -15.01 12.55
CA GLY A 78 8.21 -14.58 11.45
C GLY A 78 6.85 -15.27 11.45
N SER A 79 5.99 -14.91 10.49
CA SER A 79 4.59 -15.35 10.38
C SER A 79 4.43 -16.88 10.38
N ALA A 80 3.60 -17.41 11.29
CA ALA A 80 3.30 -18.84 11.37
C ALA A 80 2.69 -19.38 10.08
N THR A 81 1.78 -18.62 9.46
CA THR A 81 1.10 -18.99 8.24
C THR A 81 2.07 -19.14 7.07
N THR A 82 3.02 -18.21 6.91
CA THR A 82 4.08 -18.31 5.89
C THR A 82 4.95 -19.53 6.09
N LYS A 83 5.34 -19.83 7.35
CA LYS A 83 6.12 -21.04 7.68
C LYS A 83 5.38 -22.32 7.31
N ILE A 84 4.08 -22.41 7.70
CA ILE A 84 3.22 -23.56 7.39
C ILE A 84 3.13 -23.78 5.88
N THR A 85 2.94 -22.73 5.10
CA THR A 85 2.91 -22.83 3.62
C THR A 85 4.20 -23.43 3.05
N TRP A 86 5.37 -22.97 3.51
CA TRP A 86 6.66 -23.52 3.10
C TRP A 86 6.88 -24.96 3.57
N ILE A 87 6.44 -25.28 4.79
CA ILE A 87 6.52 -26.65 5.34
C ILE A 87 5.66 -27.61 4.50
N ILE A 88 4.40 -27.24 4.19
CA ILE A 88 3.53 -28.04 3.34
C ILE A 88 4.17 -28.26 1.96
N LEU A 89 4.72 -27.21 1.34
CA LEU A 89 5.39 -27.33 0.05
C LEU A 89 6.63 -28.24 0.09
N ALA A 90 7.45 -28.11 1.13
CA ALA A 90 8.64 -28.93 1.34
C ALA A 90 8.29 -30.41 1.64
N MET A 91 7.15 -30.68 2.29
CA MET A 91 6.66 -32.04 2.57
C MET A 91 6.00 -32.69 1.34
N ALA A 92 5.12 -31.94 0.66
CA ALA A 92 4.38 -32.46 -0.50
C ALA A 92 5.28 -32.69 -1.73
N LEU A 93 6.27 -31.83 -1.93
CA LEU A 93 7.20 -31.86 -3.08
C LEU A 93 8.65 -31.67 -2.59
N PRO A 94 9.27 -32.66 -1.91
CA PRO A 94 10.56 -32.48 -1.21
C PRO A 94 11.66 -31.92 -2.09
N SER A 95 11.86 -32.46 -3.29
CA SER A 95 12.91 -32.01 -4.21
C SER A 95 12.65 -30.61 -4.75
N PHE A 96 11.42 -30.33 -5.16
CA PHE A 96 11.03 -29.02 -5.72
C PHE A 96 10.90 -27.95 -4.63
N GLY A 97 10.18 -28.26 -3.54
CA GLY A 97 9.89 -27.29 -2.48
C GLY A 97 11.14 -26.78 -1.78
N VAL A 98 12.12 -27.67 -1.53
CA VAL A 98 13.40 -27.27 -0.93
C VAL A 98 14.22 -26.40 -1.89
N LEU A 99 14.33 -26.81 -3.16
CA LEU A 99 15.06 -26.02 -4.15
C LEU A 99 14.42 -24.64 -4.36
N LEU A 100 13.09 -24.60 -4.41
CA LEU A 100 12.34 -23.33 -4.51
C LEU A 100 12.55 -22.48 -3.26
N TYR A 101 12.49 -23.07 -2.06
CA TYR A 101 12.75 -22.36 -0.81
C TYR A 101 14.15 -21.74 -0.78
N LEU A 102 15.17 -22.54 -1.11
CA LEU A 102 16.55 -22.07 -1.17
C LEU A 102 16.73 -20.96 -2.21
N PHE A 103 16.12 -21.13 -3.39
CA PHE A 103 16.14 -20.11 -4.44
C PHE A 103 15.55 -18.78 -3.94
N VAL A 104 14.39 -18.83 -3.26
CA VAL A 104 13.74 -17.64 -2.67
C VAL A 104 14.59 -17.01 -1.58
N GLN A 105 15.22 -17.81 -0.71
CA GLN A 105 16.09 -17.30 0.38
C GLN A 105 17.44 -16.76 -0.11
N LEU A 106 17.96 -17.27 -1.22
CA LEU A 106 19.22 -16.82 -1.81
C LEU A 106 19.06 -15.61 -2.74
N ASP A 107 17.85 -15.04 -2.84
CA ASP A 107 17.54 -13.94 -3.77
C ASP A 107 18.49 -12.74 -3.57
N ILE A 108 19.49 -12.66 -4.46
CA ILE A 108 20.50 -11.59 -4.46
C ILE A 108 19.85 -10.24 -4.76
N GLY A 109 18.80 -10.22 -5.59
CA GLY A 109 18.05 -9.01 -5.94
C GLY A 109 17.38 -8.38 -4.73
N HIS A 110 16.76 -9.22 -3.88
CA HIS A 110 16.15 -8.77 -2.64
C HIS A 110 17.19 -8.20 -1.65
N ARG A 111 18.31 -8.89 -1.46
CA ARG A 111 19.39 -8.42 -0.57
C ARG A 111 19.99 -7.10 -1.05
N TYR A 112 20.20 -6.95 -2.36
CA TYR A 112 20.68 -5.70 -2.94
C TYR A 112 19.70 -4.56 -2.72
N ALA A 113 18.40 -4.78 -2.99
CA ALA A 113 17.36 -3.78 -2.79
C ALA A 113 17.25 -3.38 -1.31
N ASN A 114 17.24 -4.36 -0.38
CA ASN A 114 17.21 -4.10 1.06
C ASN A 114 18.39 -3.19 1.48
N ARG A 115 19.60 -3.54 1.08
CA ARG A 115 20.76 -2.71 1.39
C ARG A 115 20.59 -1.28 0.87
N ARG A 116 20.09 -1.07 -0.34
CA ARG A 116 19.87 0.27 -0.92
C ARG A 116 18.82 1.07 -0.17
N VAL A 117 17.72 0.43 0.26
CA VAL A 117 16.71 1.08 1.10
C VAL A 117 17.31 1.51 2.42
N GLN A 118 18.01 0.60 3.10
CA GLN A 118 18.65 0.92 4.39
C GLN A 118 19.69 2.05 4.26
N GLU A 119 20.50 2.03 3.21
CA GLU A 119 21.46 3.13 2.92
C GLU A 119 20.72 4.46 2.70
N SER A 120 19.60 4.47 1.97
CA SER A 120 18.79 5.66 1.75
C SER A 120 18.15 6.18 3.04
N ILE A 121 17.58 5.29 3.87
CA ILE A 121 17.01 5.67 5.17
C ILE A 121 18.09 6.25 6.07
N LEU A 122 19.21 5.55 6.26
CA LEU A 122 20.31 6.00 7.13
C LEU A 122 20.88 7.36 6.71
N SER A 123 21.00 7.61 5.41
CA SER A 123 21.54 8.88 4.90
C SER A 123 20.59 10.07 5.14
N THR A 124 19.32 9.80 5.43
CA THR A 124 18.27 10.82 5.62
C THR A 124 17.85 11.03 7.06
N VAL A 125 18.29 10.20 8.01
CA VAL A 125 17.98 10.31 9.46
C VAL A 125 18.28 11.70 10.02
N GLN A 126 19.32 12.39 9.54
CA GLN A 126 19.67 13.75 9.95
C GLN A 126 18.56 14.79 9.68
N TYR A 127 17.61 14.49 8.83
CA TYR A 127 16.49 15.36 8.50
C TYR A 127 15.22 15.07 9.32
N VAL A 128 15.19 14.01 10.11
CA VAL A 128 14.06 13.63 10.95
C VAL A 128 14.03 14.52 12.19
N PRO A 129 12.96 15.29 12.43
CA PRO A 129 12.85 16.10 13.65
C PRO A 129 12.56 15.20 14.85
N ARG A 130 13.34 15.34 15.91
CA ARG A 130 13.17 14.50 17.12
C ARG A 130 12.02 14.94 18.02
N GLN A 131 11.48 16.14 17.83
CA GLN A 131 10.32 16.68 18.55
C GLN A 131 10.40 16.53 20.09
N THR A 132 11.59 16.77 20.66
CA THR A 132 11.91 16.43 22.07
C THR A 132 10.94 17.06 23.08
N GLU A 133 10.57 18.34 22.88
CA GLU A 133 9.63 19.05 23.77
C GLU A 133 8.22 18.48 23.66
N LEU A 134 7.76 18.23 22.43
CA LEU A 134 6.47 17.62 22.17
C LEU A 134 6.39 16.21 22.79
N MET A 135 7.41 15.38 22.58
CA MET A 135 7.47 14.02 23.15
C MET A 135 7.46 14.06 24.69
N ALA A 136 8.16 15.00 25.32
CA ALA A 136 8.14 15.16 26.78
C ALA A 136 6.75 15.54 27.29
N ARG A 137 6.04 16.42 26.60
CA ARG A 137 4.67 16.82 26.94
C ARG A 137 3.69 15.65 26.74
N LEU A 138 3.73 14.96 25.60
CA LEU A 138 2.90 13.79 25.33
C LEU A 138 3.06 12.70 26.39
N ARG A 139 4.28 12.49 26.87
CA ARG A 139 4.57 11.48 27.91
C ARG A 139 3.77 11.71 29.19
N THR A 140 3.49 12.96 29.54
CA THR A 140 2.77 13.30 30.77
C THR A 140 1.28 13.49 30.55
N GLU A 141 0.88 14.06 29.41
CA GLU A 141 -0.50 14.44 29.13
C GLU A 141 -1.29 13.35 28.40
N LEU A 142 -0.64 12.65 27.46
CA LEU A 142 -1.26 11.65 26.58
C LEU A 142 -0.33 10.43 26.39
N PRO A 143 -0.15 9.60 27.44
CA PRO A 143 0.79 8.46 27.40
C PRO A 143 0.54 7.48 26.26
N GLU A 144 -0.70 7.25 25.86
CA GLU A 144 -1.06 6.36 24.76
C GLU A 144 -0.51 6.88 23.41
N VAL A 145 -0.67 8.19 23.14
CA VAL A 145 -0.12 8.81 21.91
C VAL A 145 1.41 8.82 21.96
N HIS A 146 1.98 9.13 23.14
CA HIS A 146 3.43 9.10 23.33
C HIS A 146 4.00 7.72 23.01
N ASN A 147 3.39 6.65 23.53
CA ASN A 147 3.91 5.29 23.35
C ASN A 147 3.90 4.87 21.86
N LEU A 148 2.84 5.19 21.14
CA LEU A 148 2.77 4.95 19.69
C LEU A 148 3.79 5.82 18.94
N ALA A 149 3.89 7.12 19.26
CA ALA A 149 4.86 8.03 18.63
C ALA A 149 6.31 7.61 18.90
N GLU A 150 6.62 7.15 20.12
CA GLU A 150 7.95 6.63 20.47
C GLU A 150 8.26 5.34 19.67
N TYR A 151 7.28 4.45 19.52
CA TYR A 151 7.42 3.24 18.70
C TYR A 151 7.71 3.58 17.24
N THR A 152 6.90 4.43 16.63
CA THR A 152 7.07 4.77 15.20
C THR A 152 8.36 5.55 14.93
N LEU A 153 8.79 6.41 15.89
CA LEU A 153 10.07 7.11 15.79
C LEU A 153 11.27 6.17 15.90
N ARG A 154 11.21 5.14 16.76
CA ARG A 154 12.31 4.17 16.91
C ARG A 154 12.36 3.15 15.80
N SER A 155 11.20 2.71 15.31
CA SER A 155 11.08 1.63 14.33
C SER A 155 11.23 2.07 12.88
N GLY A 156 10.95 3.37 12.58
CA GLY A 156 10.94 3.84 11.19
C GLY A 156 11.32 5.30 11.00
N ASP A 157 11.78 5.99 12.08
CA ASP A 157 12.08 7.43 12.05
C ASP A 157 10.86 8.29 11.65
N TYR A 158 9.64 7.90 12.10
CA TYR A 158 8.39 8.61 11.85
C TYR A 158 7.97 9.43 13.08
N PRO A 159 8.23 10.75 13.09
CA PRO A 159 7.87 11.63 14.20
C PRO A 159 6.42 12.06 14.17
N VAL A 160 5.89 12.43 15.34
CA VAL A 160 4.57 13.07 15.51
C VAL A 160 4.68 14.58 15.39
N TYR A 161 3.61 15.24 14.90
CA TYR A 161 3.56 16.69 14.67
C TYR A 161 2.27 17.29 15.23
N GLU A 162 2.32 18.59 15.58
CA GLU A 162 1.17 19.39 16.02
C GLU A 162 0.70 20.38 14.95
N ASN A 163 1.58 21.26 14.50
CA ASN A 163 1.26 22.36 13.57
C ASN A 163 0.97 21.82 12.15
N THR A 164 -0.12 21.06 12.03
CA THR A 164 -0.56 20.46 10.75
C THR A 164 -2.08 20.45 10.66
N ALA A 165 -2.62 21.17 9.69
CA ALA A 165 -4.03 21.10 9.36
C ALA A 165 -4.30 19.90 8.45
N VAL A 166 -5.40 19.19 8.69
CA VAL A 166 -5.78 17.99 7.95
C VAL A 166 -7.17 18.14 7.37
N THR A 167 -7.28 17.95 6.05
CA THR A 167 -8.57 17.88 5.34
C THR A 167 -8.80 16.45 4.85
N TYR A 168 -9.96 15.89 5.13
CA TYR A 168 -10.37 14.57 4.67
C TYR A 168 -11.21 14.67 3.39
N TYR A 169 -10.96 13.78 2.44
CA TYR A 169 -11.73 13.65 1.21
C TYR A 169 -12.43 12.28 1.17
N PRO A 170 -13.77 12.27 1.22
CA PRO A 170 -14.54 11.02 1.24
C PRO A 170 -14.59 10.32 -0.11
N MET A 171 -14.26 11.00 -1.20
CA MET A 171 -14.31 10.45 -2.56
C MET A 171 -13.07 10.83 -3.36
N GLY A 172 -12.66 9.94 -4.28
CA GLY A 172 -11.47 10.17 -5.09
C GLY A 172 -11.54 11.39 -6.00
N GLN A 173 -12.73 11.71 -6.56
CA GLN A 173 -12.91 12.91 -7.39
C GLN A 173 -12.65 14.20 -6.60
N ASP A 174 -13.04 14.25 -5.33
CA ASP A 174 -12.85 15.43 -4.48
C ASP A 174 -11.35 15.65 -4.21
N LYS A 175 -10.62 14.56 -3.89
CA LYS A 175 -9.17 14.60 -3.74
C LYS A 175 -8.46 15.01 -5.03
N ILE A 176 -8.89 14.51 -6.19
CA ILE A 176 -8.27 14.83 -7.47
C ILE A 176 -8.48 16.31 -7.81
N GLY A 177 -9.67 16.87 -7.57
CA GLY A 177 -9.94 18.30 -7.71
C GLY A 177 -8.99 19.15 -6.85
N ALA A 178 -8.90 18.83 -5.55
CA ALA A 178 -8.00 19.53 -4.63
C ALA A 178 -6.52 19.37 -4.97
N LEU A 179 -6.11 18.21 -5.51
CA LEU A 179 -4.75 17.99 -6.01
C LEU A 179 -4.44 18.89 -7.21
N ILE A 180 -5.37 19.00 -8.18
CA ILE A 180 -5.23 19.87 -9.34
C ILE A 180 -5.03 21.33 -8.91
N GLU A 181 -5.84 21.83 -7.99
CA GLU A 181 -5.70 23.18 -7.44
C GLU A 181 -4.33 23.39 -6.75
N ALA A 182 -3.90 22.42 -5.95
CA ALA A 182 -2.59 22.48 -5.29
C ALA A 182 -1.43 22.45 -6.28
N LEU A 183 -1.50 21.63 -7.33
CA LEU A 183 -0.49 21.58 -8.39
C LEU A 183 -0.40 22.93 -9.15
N GLN A 184 -1.54 23.56 -9.41
CA GLN A 184 -1.58 24.89 -10.03
C GLN A 184 -0.95 26.00 -9.16
N SER A 185 -0.95 25.84 -7.83
CA SER A 185 -0.33 26.80 -6.92
C SER A 185 1.17 26.59 -6.67
N ALA A 186 1.77 25.52 -7.18
CA ALA A 186 3.17 25.20 -6.96
C ALA A 186 4.12 26.29 -7.49
N GLU A 187 5.14 26.64 -6.70
CA GLU A 187 6.13 27.67 -6.99
C GLU A 187 7.56 27.13 -7.10
N HIS A 188 7.89 26.05 -6.38
CA HIS A 188 9.26 25.54 -6.27
C HIS A 188 9.43 24.11 -6.73
N PHE A 189 8.65 23.18 -6.18
CA PHE A 189 8.74 21.78 -6.57
C PHE A 189 7.44 20.98 -6.38
N ILE A 190 7.29 19.95 -7.21
CA ILE A 190 6.21 18.98 -7.16
C ILE A 190 6.80 17.58 -7.15
N PHE A 191 6.44 16.76 -6.16
CA PHE A 191 6.79 15.35 -6.08
C PHE A 191 5.53 14.49 -6.11
N LEU A 192 5.48 13.52 -7.02
CA LEU A 192 4.37 12.58 -7.16
C LEU A 192 4.89 11.14 -7.12
N GLU A 193 4.41 10.33 -6.18
CA GLU A 193 4.68 8.90 -6.04
C GLU A 193 3.35 8.15 -6.06
N TYR A 194 3.15 7.29 -7.07
CA TYR A 194 1.88 6.59 -7.24
C TYR A 194 2.06 5.16 -7.71
N PHE A 195 1.31 4.24 -7.08
CA PHE A 195 1.26 2.85 -7.53
C PHE A 195 0.69 2.73 -8.95
N ILE A 196 -0.41 3.43 -9.25
CA ILE A 196 -1.04 3.45 -10.57
C ILE A 196 -1.07 4.86 -11.14
N ILE A 197 -0.52 4.99 -12.34
CA ILE A 197 -0.75 6.10 -13.26
C ILE A 197 -1.27 5.50 -14.56
N GLU A 198 -2.39 6.02 -15.08
CA GLU A 198 -2.95 5.60 -16.37
C GLU A 198 -3.31 6.81 -17.21
N GLU A 199 -2.94 6.78 -18.49
CA GLU A 199 -3.35 7.84 -19.43
C GLU A 199 -4.86 7.82 -19.64
N GLY A 200 -5.50 8.91 -19.23
CA GLY A 200 -6.92 9.18 -19.30
C GLY A 200 -7.16 10.65 -18.96
N ASP A 201 -8.38 11.02 -18.62
CA ASP A 201 -8.77 12.39 -18.34
C ASP A 201 -8.07 12.93 -17.08
N VAL A 202 -8.03 12.13 -16.01
CA VAL A 202 -7.37 12.51 -14.74
C VAL A 202 -5.90 12.81 -14.96
N TRP A 203 -5.16 11.83 -15.49
CA TRP A 203 -3.71 11.98 -15.67
C TRP A 203 -3.38 13.00 -16.74
N GLY A 204 -4.15 13.06 -17.84
CA GLY A 204 -3.92 14.01 -18.93
C GLY A 204 -4.01 15.46 -18.48
N ARG A 205 -4.95 15.80 -17.59
CA ARG A 205 -5.09 17.13 -16.97
C ARG A 205 -3.91 17.44 -16.05
N ILE A 206 -3.57 16.49 -15.17
CA ILE A 206 -2.41 16.63 -14.27
C ILE A 206 -1.13 16.84 -15.10
N LEU A 207 -0.90 16.02 -16.12
CA LEU A 207 0.30 16.10 -16.95
C LEU A 207 0.43 17.46 -17.66
N LYS A 208 -0.67 18.03 -18.12
CA LYS A 208 -0.67 19.38 -18.71
C LYS A 208 -0.19 20.43 -17.70
N ILE A 209 -0.72 20.40 -16.46
CA ILE A 209 -0.31 21.31 -15.40
C ILE A 209 1.17 21.13 -15.08
N LEU A 210 1.65 19.87 -14.97
CA LEU A 210 3.06 19.59 -14.70
C LEU A 210 3.97 20.17 -15.81
N GLU A 211 3.58 20.03 -17.08
CA GLU A 211 4.32 20.61 -18.21
C GLU A 211 4.36 22.14 -18.14
N GLU A 212 3.27 22.81 -17.78
CA GLU A 212 3.19 24.25 -17.57
C GLU A 212 4.08 24.70 -16.40
N LYS A 213 4.08 23.97 -15.29
CA LYS A 213 4.91 24.24 -14.11
C LYS A 213 6.40 24.08 -14.40
N VAL A 214 6.80 23.05 -15.15
CA VAL A 214 8.19 22.89 -15.61
C VAL A 214 8.62 24.09 -16.46
N ARG A 215 7.78 24.57 -17.38
CA ARG A 215 8.07 25.78 -18.19
C ARG A 215 8.19 27.04 -17.32
N ALA A 216 7.50 27.09 -16.19
CA ALA A 216 7.61 28.17 -15.19
C ALA A 216 8.82 28.02 -14.26
N GLY A 217 9.63 26.98 -14.40
CA GLY A 217 10.83 26.73 -13.60
C GLY A 217 10.63 25.91 -12.33
N VAL A 218 9.44 25.33 -12.14
CA VAL A 218 9.15 24.42 -11.01
C VAL A 218 9.80 23.06 -11.26
N GLU A 219 10.50 22.52 -10.27
CA GLU A 219 11.07 21.17 -10.34
C GLU A 219 9.98 20.12 -10.17
N VAL A 220 9.85 19.20 -11.14
CA VAL A 220 8.83 18.14 -11.08
C VAL A 220 9.49 16.77 -11.11
N ARG A 221 9.16 15.93 -10.10
CA ARG A 221 9.58 14.53 -10.02
C ARG A 221 8.37 13.61 -9.93
N VAL A 222 8.34 12.58 -10.76
CA VAL A 222 7.28 11.56 -10.77
C VAL A 222 7.90 10.18 -10.61
N LEU A 223 7.45 9.44 -9.59
CA LEU A 223 7.80 8.04 -9.34
C LEU A 223 6.54 7.19 -9.48
N TYR A 224 6.60 6.09 -10.22
CA TYR A 224 5.49 5.16 -10.33
C TYR A 224 5.94 3.70 -10.32
N ASP A 225 5.06 2.80 -9.88
CA ASP A 225 5.38 1.37 -9.81
C ASP A 225 5.49 0.73 -11.20
N GLY A 226 6.48 -0.15 -11.37
CA GLY A 226 6.77 -0.82 -12.64
C GLY A 226 5.64 -1.72 -13.17
N THR A 227 4.66 -2.11 -12.34
CA THR A 227 3.48 -2.87 -12.79
C THR A 227 2.60 -2.08 -13.76
N CYS A 228 2.64 -0.74 -13.73
CA CYS A 228 1.95 0.12 -14.71
C CYS A 228 2.34 -0.22 -16.15
N THR A 229 3.56 -0.71 -16.39
CA THR A 229 4.05 -1.04 -17.73
C THR A 229 3.45 -2.31 -18.34
N PHE A 230 2.70 -3.11 -17.58
CA PHE A 230 2.02 -4.29 -18.12
C PHE A 230 0.89 -3.92 -19.06
N TYR A 231 0.04 -2.97 -18.67
CA TYR A 231 -1.18 -2.66 -19.42
C TYR A 231 -1.63 -1.19 -19.40
N ARG A 232 -1.02 -0.34 -18.54
CA ARG A 232 -1.44 1.06 -18.36
C ARG A 232 -0.53 2.05 -19.09
N LEU A 233 0.79 1.98 -18.88
CA LEU A 233 1.77 2.88 -19.48
C LEU A 233 2.77 2.11 -20.37
N PRO A 234 3.30 2.71 -21.45
CA PRO A 234 4.39 2.12 -22.23
C PRO A 234 5.69 2.10 -21.42
N TYR A 235 6.52 1.07 -21.63
CA TYR A 235 7.80 0.92 -20.91
C TYR A 235 8.74 2.13 -21.03
N GLY A 236 8.74 2.80 -22.18
CA GLY A 236 9.54 4.01 -22.41
C GLY A 236 8.90 5.31 -21.89
N TYR A 237 7.89 5.22 -21.02
CA TYR A 237 7.18 6.40 -20.51
C TYR A 237 8.07 7.40 -19.78
N PRO A 238 9.04 6.99 -18.92
CA PRO A 238 9.95 7.94 -18.28
C PRO A 238 10.69 8.84 -19.27
N LYS A 239 11.19 8.27 -20.39
CA LYS A 239 11.85 9.07 -21.43
C LYS A 239 10.94 10.12 -22.09
N ARG A 240 9.63 9.84 -22.15
CA ARG A 240 8.66 10.79 -22.69
C ARG A 240 8.39 11.92 -21.70
N MET A 241 8.38 11.61 -20.41
CA MET A 241 8.25 12.59 -19.33
C MET A 241 9.49 13.50 -19.28
N GLU A 242 10.70 12.91 -19.38
CA GLU A 242 11.96 13.66 -19.44
C GLU A 242 12.02 14.62 -20.63
N ALA A 243 11.45 14.23 -21.78
CA ALA A 243 11.35 15.13 -22.95
C ALA A 243 10.45 16.36 -22.72
N LEU A 244 9.60 16.34 -21.69
CA LEU A 244 8.82 17.49 -21.21
C LEU A 244 9.53 18.26 -20.09
N GLY A 245 10.73 17.83 -19.67
CA GLY A 245 11.47 18.39 -18.54
C GLY A 245 11.02 17.86 -17.18
N ILE A 246 10.19 16.80 -17.15
CA ILE A 246 9.71 16.16 -15.91
C ILE A 246 10.64 15.00 -15.57
N HIS A 247 11.29 15.04 -14.42
CA HIS A 247 12.09 13.91 -13.94
C HIS A 247 11.17 12.74 -13.59
N CYS A 248 11.39 11.59 -14.23
CA CYS A 248 10.50 10.45 -14.07
C CYS A 248 11.26 9.15 -13.85
N LYS A 249 10.91 8.41 -12.79
CA LYS A 249 11.45 7.09 -12.48
C LYS A 249 10.35 6.03 -12.40
N MET A 250 10.75 4.80 -12.64
CA MET A 250 9.89 3.63 -12.53
C MET A 250 10.47 2.71 -11.46
N PHE A 251 9.72 2.53 -10.36
CA PHE A 251 10.11 1.63 -9.28
C PHE A 251 10.04 0.18 -9.73
N ALA A 252 11.06 -0.62 -9.36
CA ALA A 252 11.15 -2.06 -9.58
C ALA A 252 10.65 -2.52 -10.98
N PRO A 253 11.27 -2.04 -12.08
CA PRO A 253 10.87 -2.42 -13.42
C PRO A 253 10.99 -3.93 -13.60
N LEU A 254 9.92 -4.59 -14.06
CA LEU A 254 9.89 -6.04 -14.24
C LEU A 254 10.92 -6.48 -15.29
N ARG A 255 11.80 -7.38 -14.90
CA ARG A 255 12.84 -7.99 -15.75
C ARG A 255 12.52 -9.48 -15.94
N PRO A 256 13.02 -10.14 -17.00
CA PRO A 256 12.74 -11.55 -17.27
C PRO A 256 13.62 -12.49 -16.39
N LEU A 257 13.61 -12.26 -15.09
CA LEU A 257 14.29 -13.10 -14.08
C LEU A 257 13.32 -13.29 -12.92
N VAL A 258 13.23 -14.53 -12.42
CA VAL A 258 12.46 -14.80 -11.20
C VAL A 258 13.24 -14.23 -10.01
N SER A 259 12.64 -13.27 -9.32
CA SER A 259 13.14 -12.72 -8.07
C SER A 259 11.95 -12.43 -7.17
N THR A 260 12.08 -12.72 -5.89
CA THR A 260 11.05 -12.38 -4.89
C THR A 260 10.91 -10.87 -4.69
N TYR A 261 11.94 -10.10 -5.03
CA TYR A 261 11.89 -8.64 -5.04
C TYR A 261 10.76 -8.08 -5.90
N TYR A 262 10.33 -8.78 -6.96
CA TYR A 262 9.18 -8.36 -7.77
C TYR A 262 7.83 -8.48 -7.07
N ASN A 263 7.76 -9.13 -5.92
CA ASN A 263 6.58 -9.10 -5.05
C ASN A 263 6.50 -7.81 -4.24
N ASN A 264 7.65 -7.18 -3.98
CA ASN A 264 7.70 -5.90 -3.28
C ASN A 264 7.31 -4.80 -4.26
N ARG A 265 6.22 -4.09 -3.95
CA ARG A 265 5.67 -3.03 -4.80
C ARG A 265 5.59 -1.73 -4.03
N ASP A 266 5.76 -0.64 -4.75
CA ASP A 266 5.51 0.68 -4.22
C ASP A 266 4.01 0.97 -4.32
N HIS A 267 3.30 0.71 -3.21
CA HIS A 267 1.85 0.91 -3.15
C HIS A 267 1.47 2.27 -2.54
N ARG A 268 2.43 3.14 -2.32
CA ARG A 268 2.22 4.50 -1.81
C ARG A 268 1.51 5.38 -2.83
N LYS A 269 0.85 6.43 -2.34
CA LYS A 269 0.20 7.45 -3.15
C LYS A 269 0.44 8.80 -2.51
N ILE A 270 1.62 9.34 -2.75
CA ILE A 270 2.10 10.58 -2.15
C ILE A 270 2.15 11.68 -3.21
N ALA A 271 1.60 12.86 -2.88
CA ALA A 271 1.87 14.08 -3.62
C ALA A 271 2.38 15.14 -2.64
N VAL A 272 3.47 15.80 -2.98
CA VAL A 272 4.04 16.90 -2.20
C VAL A 272 4.20 18.11 -3.09
N ILE A 273 3.71 19.25 -2.62
CA ILE A 273 3.79 20.55 -3.28
C ILE A 273 4.54 21.51 -2.36
N ASP A 274 5.69 21.97 -2.80
CA ASP A 274 6.56 22.96 -2.15
C ASP A 274 6.92 22.61 -0.69
N GLY A 275 6.79 21.35 -0.26
CA GLY A 275 6.99 20.91 1.12
C GLY A 275 6.02 21.52 2.13
N ARG A 276 4.92 22.12 1.66
CA ARG A 276 3.89 22.80 2.46
C ARG A 276 2.55 22.08 2.42
N VAL A 277 2.22 21.48 1.28
CA VAL A 277 1.00 20.70 1.07
C VAL A 277 1.38 19.29 0.69
N GLY A 278 0.77 18.31 1.35
CA GLY A 278 0.94 16.89 1.07
C GLY A 278 -0.39 16.17 0.96
N PHE A 279 -0.47 15.16 0.10
CA PHE A 279 -1.64 14.28 -0.02
C PHE A 279 -1.20 12.83 0.11
N THR A 280 -2.01 12.03 0.82
CA THR A 280 -1.94 10.57 0.77
C THR A 280 -3.32 9.94 0.94
N GLY A 281 -3.42 8.62 0.70
CA GLY A 281 -4.65 7.84 0.78
C GLY A 281 -4.74 6.77 -0.29
N GLY A 282 -5.93 6.19 -0.51
CA GLY A 282 -6.11 5.08 -1.45
C GLY A 282 -6.12 5.47 -2.94
N VAL A 283 -6.30 6.77 -3.25
CA VAL A 283 -6.64 7.30 -4.59
C VAL A 283 -5.43 7.35 -5.51
N ASN A 284 -5.42 6.54 -6.58
CA ASN A 284 -4.44 6.59 -7.66
C ASN A 284 -4.80 7.64 -8.73
N LEU A 285 -3.92 7.79 -9.75
CA LEU A 285 -4.11 8.72 -10.87
C LEU A 285 -4.63 7.99 -12.13
N ALA A 286 -5.90 7.56 -12.05
CA ALA A 286 -6.63 6.92 -13.14
C ALA A 286 -8.13 7.27 -13.06
N ASP A 287 -8.83 7.17 -14.19
CA ASP A 287 -10.19 7.67 -14.36
C ASP A 287 -11.22 6.95 -13.48
N GLU A 288 -11.02 5.67 -13.18
CA GLU A 288 -11.89 4.91 -12.27
C GLU A 288 -11.92 5.49 -10.86
N TYR A 289 -10.81 6.06 -10.35
CA TYR A 289 -10.74 6.67 -9.02
C TYR A 289 -11.52 7.99 -8.93
N ALA A 290 -11.72 8.66 -10.06
CA ALA A 290 -12.56 9.86 -10.17
C ALA A 290 -14.02 9.54 -10.53
N ASN A 291 -14.39 8.26 -10.63
CA ASN A 291 -15.71 7.82 -11.09
C ASN A 291 -16.07 8.29 -12.51
N LEU A 292 -15.10 8.63 -13.35
CA LEU A 292 -15.29 8.94 -14.76
C LEU A 292 -15.62 7.69 -15.58
N VAL A 293 -15.03 6.55 -15.17
CA VAL A 293 -15.29 5.24 -15.73
C VAL A 293 -15.79 4.31 -14.62
N ARG A 294 -16.95 3.68 -14.82
CA ARG A 294 -17.54 2.76 -13.85
C ARG A 294 -17.19 1.31 -14.20
N VAL A 295 -16.13 0.79 -13.60
CA VAL A 295 -15.68 -0.61 -13.80
C VAL A 295 -16.42 -1.57 -12.86
N TYR A 296 -16.59 -1.19 -11.58
CA TYR A 296 -17.22 -2.00 -10.53
C TYR A 296 -18.32 -1.22 -9.79
N GLY A 297 -19.08 -0.39 -10.49
CA GLY A 297 -20.03 0.54 -9.88
C GLY A 297 -19.35 1.82 -9.39
N VAL A 298 -19.81 2.37 -8.26
CA VAL A 298 -19.19 3.53 -7.63
C VAL A 298 -17.84 3.11 -7.01
N TRP A 299 -16.76 3.80 -7.37
CA TRP A 299 -15.45 3.61 -6.76
C TRP A 299 -15.34 4.53 -5.53
N LYS A 300 -15.45 3.93 -4.35
CA LYS A 300 -15.38 4.62 -3.07
C LYS A 300 -13.96 4.55 -2.53
N ASP A 301 -13.23 5.65 -2.60
CA ASP A 301 -11.88 5.75 -2.07
C ASP A 301 -11.65 7.08 -1.36
N THR A 302 -10.70 7.12 -0.44
CA THR A 302 -10.49 8.24 0.48
C THR A 302 -9.05 8.73 0.46
N ALA A 303 -8.88 10.00 0.87
CA ALA A 303 -7.55 10.58 1.03
C ALA A 303 -7.56 11.67 2.11
N VAL A 304 -6.37 12.06 2.53
CA VAL A 304 -6.13 13.26 3.37
C VAL A 304 -5.18 14.21 2.67
N ARG A 305 -5.41 15.51 2.91
CA ARG A 305 -4.50 16.60 2.61
C ARG A 305 -3.92 17.10 3.92
N LEU A 306 -2.62 17.21 3.98
CA LEU A 306 -1.87 17.78 5.08
C LEU A 306 -1.34 19.15 4.66
N GLU A 307 -1.45 20.15 5.55
CA GLU A 307 -0.78 21.44 5.42
C GLU A 307 0.01 21.70 6.70
N GLY A 308 1.32 21.98 6.58
CA GLY A 308 2.18 22.27 7.71
C GLY A 308 3.29 21.24 7.93
N GLU A 309 3.70 21.09 9.18
CA GLU A 309 4.95 20.42 9.54
C GLU A 309 5.01 18.94 9.15
N ALA A 310 3.90 18.22 9.22
CA ALA A 310 3.86 16.79 8.92
C ALA A 310 4.11 16.47 7.42
N VAL A 311 3.99 17.46 6.51
CA VAL A 311 4.33 17.31 5.09
C VAL A 311 5.80 16.92 4.91
N ARG A 312 6.66 17.29 5.87
CA ARG A 312 8.06 16.90 5.89
C ARG A 312 8.27 15.38 5.86
N SER A 313 7.46 14.62 6.60
CA SER A 313 7.53 13.15 6.58
C SER A 313 7.15 12.57 5.21
N LEU A 314 6.10 13.05 4.56
CA LEU A 314 5.73 12.62 3.20
C LEU A 314 6.84 12.98 2.20
N THR A 315 7.45 14.17 2.34
CA THR A 315 8.57 14.60 1.50
C THR A 315 9.77 13.68 1.69
N LEU A 316 10.08 13.30 2.94
CA LEU A 316 11.17 12.40 3.26
C LEU A 316 10.95 11.00 2.68
N MET A 317 9.73 10.45 2.85
CA MET A 317 9.34 9.15 2.28
C MET A 317 9.54 9.12 0.76
N PHE A 318 9.09 10.17 0.06
CA PHE A 318 9.30 10.30 -1.39
C PHE A 318 10.79 10.32 -1.75
N LEU A 319 11.60 11.13 -1.05
CA LEU A 319 13.03 11.28 -1.36
C LEU A 319 13.82 9.99 -1.08
N GLN A 320 13.46 9.24 -0.06
CA GLN A 320 14.03 7.92 0.23
C GLN A 320 13.78 6.94 -0.91
N MET A 321 12.54 6.86 -1.42
CA MET A 321 12.20 6.00 -2.56
C MET A 321 12.84 6.48 -3.86
N TRP A 322 12.91 7.78 -4.07
CA TRP A 322 13.57 8.39 -5.23
C TRP A 322 15.05 8.06 -5.30
N GLY A 323 15.74 8.06 -4.14
CA GLY A 323 17.18 7.80 -4.03
C GLY A 323 17.58 6.34 -4.17
N MET A 324 16.65 5.38 -4.02
CA MET A 324 16.96 3.94 -4.04
C MET A 324 17.70 3.46 -5.30
N ASP A 325 17.37 4.01 -6.47
CA ASP A 325 17.99 3.62 -7.75
C ASP A 325 19.25 4.44 -8.09
N GLU A 326 19.58 5.45 -7.29
CA GLU A 326 20.77 6.29 -7.48
C GLU A 326 21.98 5.61 -6.84
N ARG A 327 23.12 5.56 -7.53
CA ARG A 327 24.36 4.97 -6.97
C ARG A 327 24.87 5.77 -5.78
N GLU A 328 24.77 7.08 -5.88
CA GLU A 328 25.18 8.05 -4.86
C GLU A 328 24.08 9.12 -4.80
N PRO A 329 23.02 8.92 -4.00
CA PRO A 329 21.99 9.93 -3.87
C PRO A 329 22.59 11.19 -3.23
N ASP A 330 22.34 12.34 -3.85
CA ASP A 330 22.74 13.64 -3.31
C ASP A 330 21.85 14.04 -2.14
N THR A 331 22.05 13.33 -1.02
CA THR A 331 21.24 13.54 0.19
C THR A 331 21.50 14.89 0.85
N ASP A 332 22.66 15.50 0.62
CA ASP A 332 22.97 16.85 1.15
C ASP A 332 22.06 17.91 0.54
N SER A 333 21.65 17.74 -0.71
CA SER A 333 20.70 18.64 -1.38
C SER A 333 19.26 18.51 -0.85
N TYR A 334 18.93 17.43 -0.14
CA TYR A 334 17.57 17.19 0.37
C TYR A 334 17.12 18.23 1.40
N GLY A 335 18.08 18.92 2.05
CA GLY A 335 17.77 20.01 2.97
C GLY A 335 16.87 21.09 2.38
N ARG A 336 16.99 21.40 1.09
CA ARG A 336 16.15 22.41 0.41
C ARG A 336 14.67 22.02 0.34
N TYR A 337 14.34 20.71 0.33
CA TYR A 337 12.96 20.21 0.32
C TYR A 337 12.41 19.94 1.72
N LEU A 338 13.28 19.62 2.67
CA LEU A 338 12.91 19.17 4.01
C LEU A 338 12.97 20.27 5.08
N ARG A 339 13.70 21.38 4.82
CA ARG A 339 13.80 22.53 5.74
C ARG A 339 12.95 23.71 5.27
N VAL A 340 11.78 23.41 4.68
CA VAL A 340 10.85 24.46 4.25
C VAL A 340 10.22 25.11 5.49
N PRO A 341 10.30 26.46 5.64
CA PRO A 341 9.66 27.14 6.73
C PRO A 341 8.14 26.97 6.67
N GLN A 342 7.56 26.51 7.76
CA GLN A 342 6.11 26.40 7.93
C GLN A 342 5.58 27.62 8.69
N ARG A 343 4.39 28.08 8.31
CA ARG A 343 3.67 29.11 9.04
C ARG A 343 2.88 28.48 10.18
N PRO A 344 2.62 29.22 11.26
CA PRO A 344 1.62 28.79 12.24
C PRO A 344 0.25 28.65 11.59
N LEU A 345 -0.46 27.56 11.90
CA LEU A 345 -1.79 27.26 11.39
C LEU A 345 -2.77 27.26 12.58
N PRO A 346 -3.50 28.36 12.79
CA PRO A 346 -4.44 28.47 13.94
C PRO A 346 -5.54 27.41 13.92
N GLU A 347 -5.87 26.88 12.74
CA GLU A 347 -6.83 25.79 12.53
C GLU A 347 -6.27 24.41 12.85
N ALA A 348 -4.95 24.27 12.96
CA ALA A 348 -4.32 23.01 13.30
C ALA A 348 -4.59 22.67 14.78
N SER A 349 -5.11 21.47 15.01
CA SER A 349 -5.27 20.91 16.35
C SER A 349 -5.16 19.40 16.32
N GLY A 350 -4.85 18.82 17.47
CA GLY A 350 -4.56 17.39 17.58
C GLY A 350 -3.14 17.05 17.13
N TYR A 351 -2.90 15.77 16.89
CA TYR A 351 -1.59 15.23 16.56
C TYR A 351 -1.65 14.44 15.25
N VAL A 352 -0.66 14.66 14.39
CA VAL A 352 -0.57 14.07 13.07
C VAL A 352 0.74 13.29 12.96
N LEU A 353 0.67 12.02 12.61
CA LEU A 353 1.81 11.13 12.53
C LEU A 353 1.77 10.39 11.18
N PRO A 354 2.40 10.93 10.11
CA PRO A 354 2.59 10.19 8.88
C PRO A 354 3.66 9.12 9.09
N TYR A 355 3.37 7.90 8.67
CA TYR A 355 4.29 6.77 8.76
C TYR A 355 4.27 5.95 7.48
N ALA A 356 5.32 5.18 7.26
CA ALA A 356 5.39 4.23 6.16
C ALA A 356 5.65 2.82 6.68
N ASP A 357 5.45 1.84 5.82
CA ASP A 357 5.82 0.46 6.03
C ASP A 357 6.73 -0.01 4.90
N SER A 358 7.65 -0.92 5.20
CA SER A 358 8.63 -1.44 4.24
C SER A 358 8.67 -2.96 4.30
N PRO A 359 8.63 -3.65 3.16
CA PRO A 359 8.76 -5.12 3.13
C PRO A 359 10.21 -5.58 3.29
N LEU A 360 11.16 -4.65 3.46
CA LEU A 360 12.60 -4.90 3.44
C LEU A 360 13.26 -4.74 4.82
N ASP A 361 12.48 -4.53 5.85
CA ASP A 361 12.92 -4.56 7.25
C ASP A 361 12.12 -5.62 8.03
N ASP A 362 12.43 -5.79 9.31
CA ASP A 362 11.77 -6.76 10.17
C ASP A 362 10.60 -6.13 10.98
N GLU A 363 10.31 -4.84 10.76
CA GLU A 363 9.24 -4.11 11.43
C GLU A 363 7.95 -4.10 10.59
N ARG A 364 6.82 -4.03 11.28
CA ARG A 364 5.49 -3.99 10.70
C ARG A 364 4.72 -2.81 11.27
N VAL A 365 5.20 -1.62 10.90
CA VAL A 365 4.70 -0.38 11.49
C VAL A 365 3.19 -0.24 11.25
N GLY A 366 2.73 -0.54 10.04
CA GLY A 366 1.32 -0.46 9.68
C GLY A 366 0.43 -1.39 10.50
N GLU A 367 0.82 -2.66 10.63
CA GLU A 367 0.10 -3.64 11.46
C GLU A 367 0.08 -3.22 12.93
N CYS A 368 1.23 -2.77 13.47
CA CYS A 368 1.33 -2.35 14.86
C CYS A 368 0.47 -1.12 15.18
N VAL A 369 0.35 -0.15 14.27
CA VAL A 369 -0.55 0.99 14.42
C VAL A 369 -2.02 0.54 14.47
N TYR A 370 -2.42 -0.40 13.60
CA TYR A 370 -3.78 -0.97 13.63
C TYR A 370 -4.05 -1.75 14.92
N LEU A 371 -3.06 -2.52 15.39
CA LEU A 371 -3.16 -3.24 16.67
C LEU A 371 -3.27 -2.29 17.85
N ASP A 372 -2.52 -1.17 17.84
CA ASP A 372 -2.61 -0.15 18.88
C ASP A 372 -4.03 0.43 18.98
N ILE A 373 -4.63 0.80 17.84
CA ILE A 373 -6.01 1.30 17.80
C ILE A 373 -6.99 0.26 18.34
N LEU A 374 -6.90 -1.00 17.88
CA LEU A 374 -7.80 -2.07 18.32
C LEU A 374 -7.66 -2.38 19.81
N ASN A 375 -6.44 -2.33 20.35
CA ASN A 375 -6.18 -2.62 21.76
C ASN A 375 -6.63 -1.49 22.70
N HIS A 376 -6.54 -0.23 22.27
CA HIS A 376 -6.91 0.94 23.05
C HIS A 376 -8.34 1.44 22.79
N ALA A 377 -9.08 0.83 21.87
CA ALA A 377 -10.46 1.20 21.62
C ALA A 377 -11.34 0.90 22.83
N GLU A 378 -12.21 1.83 23.21
CA GLU A 378 -13.11 1.72 24.37
C GLU A 378 -14.57 1.53 23.95
N ARG A 379 -15.04 2.25 22.93
CA ARG A 379 -16.45 2.26 22.50
C ARG A 379 -16.64 1.56 21.17
N TYR A 380 -15.87 1.95 20.14
CA TYR A 380 -16.01 1.40 18.81
C TYR A 380 -14.74 1.48 17.98
N VAL A 381 -14.62 0.58 17.00
CA VAL A 381 -13.68 0.69 15.89
C VAL A 381 -14.45 0.45 14.60
N ARG A 382 -14.31 1.36 13.65
CA ARG A 382 -14.93 1.34 12.33
C ARG A 382 -13.86 1.28 11.25
N ILE A 383 -13.97 0.31 10.34
CA ILE A 383 -12.94 -0.01 9.37
C ILE A 383 -13.55 -0.07 7.97
N MET A 384 -12.92 0.62 7.00
CA MET A 384 -13.16 0.40 5.57
C MET A 384 -11.90 -0.18 4.93
N THR A 385 -12.03 -1.30 4.21
CA THR A 385 -10.92 -1.92 3.48
C THR A 385 -11.42 -2.68 2.26
N PRO A 386 -10.67 -2.69 1.13
CA PRO A 386 -11.08 -3.44 -0.06
C PRO A 386 -10.87 -4.94 0.09
N TYR A 387 -9.93 -5.36 0.94
CA TYR A 387 -9.54 -6.76 1.11
C TYR A 387 -9.52 -7.13 2.59
N LEU A 388 -9.87 -8.38 2.88
CA LEU A 388 -9.87 -8.94 4.23
C LEU A 388 -9.20 -10.32 4.16
N ILE A 389 -7.87 -10.31 4.16
CA ILE A 389 -7.04 -11.53 4.12
C ILE A 389 -6.12 -11.47 5.34
N LEU A 390 -6.70 -11.79 6.49
CA LEU A 390 -6.11 -11.57 7.80
C LEU A 390 -5.12 -12.68 8.17
N ASP A 391 -4.09 -12.30 8.87
CA ASP A 391 -3.29 -13.22 9.66
C ASP A 391 -3.93 -13.50 11.03
N GLU A 392 -3.32 -14.40 11.79
CA GLU A 392 -3.81 -14.79 13.11
C GLU A 392 -3.80 -13.64 14.12
N THR A 393 -2.80 -12.76 14.04
CA THR A 393 -2.63 -11.62 14.95
C THR A 393 -3.78 -10.63 14.78
N MET A 394 -4.11 -10.27 13.55
CA MET A 394 -5.18 -9.33 13.24
C MET A 394 -6.56 -9.93 13.54
N VAL A 395 -6.78 -11.22 13.23
CA VAL A 395 -8.01 -11.94 13.63
C VAL A 395 -8.19 -11.91 15.15
N MET A 396 -7.13 -12.20 15.91
CA MET A 396 -7.15 -12.16 17.36
C MET A 396 -7.48 -10.75 17.88
N ALA A 397 -6.86 -9.71 17.34
CA ALA A 397 -7.10 -8.33 17.78
C ALA A 397 -8.55 -7.89 17.53
N LEU A 398 -9.11 -8.14 16.33
CA LEU A 398 -10.49 -7.81 16.00
C LEU A 398 -11.50 -8.57 16.89
N THR A 399 -11.29 -9.86 17.05
CA THR A 399 -12.19 -10.71 17.86
C THR A 399 -12.09 -10.40 19.35
N PHE A 400 -10.90 -10.09 19.85
CA PHE A 400 -10.68 -9.67 21.23
C PHE A 400 -11.34 -8.32 21.52
N ALA A 401 -11.17 -7.32 20.65
CA ALA A 401 -11.84 -6.03 20.79
C ALA A 401 -13.36 -6.20 20.87
N ALA A 402 -13.96 -6.96 19.95
CA ALA A 402 -15.41 -7.22 19.96
C ALA A 402 -15.86 -7.96 21.24
N LYS A 403 -15.15 -9.01 21.66
CA LYS A 403 -15.49 -9.80 22.86
C LYS A 403 -15.36 -9.02 24.16
N ARG A 404 -14.51 -7.99 24.24
CA ARG A 404 -14.44 -7.11 25.42
C ARG A 404 -15.48 -5.97 25.40
N GLY A 405 -16.39 -5.95 24.40
CA GLY A 405 -17.53 -5.04 24.34
C GLY A 405 -17.35 -3.84 23.41
N VAL A 406 -16.24 -3.74 22.68
CA VAL A 406 -16.04 -2.71 21.66
C VAL A 406 -16.92 -3.01 20.44
N ASP A 407 -17.63 -2.01 19.92
CA ASP A 407 -18.41 -2.13 18.68
C ASP A 407 -17.49 -2.10 17.46
N VAL A 408 -17.11 -3.29 16.96
CA VAL A 408 -16.21 -3.43 15.80
C VAL A 408 -17.03 -3.63 14.54
N GLU A 409 -16.89 -2.70 13.58
CA GLU A 409 -17.60 -2.71 12.30
C GLU A 409 -16.61 -2.69 11.12
N LEU A 410 -16.87 -3.54 10.12
CA LEU A 410 -16.10 -3.63 8.87
C LEU A 410 -16.98 -3.32 7.67
N ILE A 411 -16.56 -2.43 6.77
CA ILE A 411 -17.19 -2.24 5.46
C ILE A 411 -16.24 -2.76 4.36
N LEU A 412 -16.75 -3.68 3.55
CA LEU A 412 -16.06 -4.37 2.45
C LEU A 412 -16.79 -4.13 1.13
N PRO A 413 -16.18 -4.35 -0.04
CA PRO A 413 -16.89 -4.26 -1.31
C PRO A 413 -17.90 -5.39 -1.46
N HIS A 414 -19.09 -5.07 -1.99
CA HIS A 414 -20.05 -6.07 -2.47
C HIS A 414 -19.67 -6.59 -3.86
N VAL A 415 -19.18 -5.71 -4.73
CA VAL A 415 -18.74 -6.04 -6.09
C VAL A 415 -17.20 -6.13 -6.08
N PRO A 416 -16.61 -7.34 -6.12
CA PRO A 416 -15.16 -7.50 -6.01
C PRO A 416 -14.45 -7.22 -7.35
N ASP A 417 -13.25 -6.62 -7.27
CA ASP A 417 -12.31 -6.53 -8.39
C ASP A 417 -11.58 -7.88 -8.64
N LYS A 418 -11.33 -8.63 -7.56
CA LYS A 418 -10.63 -9.94 -7.57
C LYS A 418 -11.47 -11.01 -6.86
N LYS A 419 -12.02 -11.93 -7.63
CA LYS A 419 -12.89 -13.00 -7.10
C LYS A 419 -12.21 -13.88 -6.04
N PHE A 420 -10.91 -14.14 -6.18
CA PHE A 420 -10.15 -14.95 -5.21
C PHE A 420 -9.96 -14.22 -3.87
N ALA A 421 -9.66 -12.91 -3.88
CA ALA A 421 -9.53 -12.11 -2.67
C ALA A 421 -10.88 -12.02 -1.92
N PHE A 422 -11.98 -11.91 -2.65
CA PHE A 422 -13.32 -11.93 -2.09
C PHE A 422 -13.70 -13.29 -1.48
N ALA A 423 -13.29 -14.40 -2.13
CA ALA A 423 -13.48 -15.73 -1.57
C ALA A 423 -12.70 -15.91 -0.26
N LEU A 424 -11.45 -15.42 -0.20
CA LEU A 424 -10.63 -15.42 1.02
C LEU A 424 -11.26 -14.59 2.14
N ALA A 425 -11.75 -13.37 1.81
CA ALA A 425 -12.46 -12.52 2.78
C ALA A 425 -13.64 -13.25 3.41
N LYS A 426 -14.47 -13.92 2.61
CA LYS A 426 -15.61 -14.73 3.10
C LYS A 426 -15.17 -15.89 3.98
N GLY A 427 -13.94 -16.37 3.86
CA GLY A 427 -13.36 -17.38 4.72
C GLY A 427 -13.13 -16.92 6.17
N HIS A 428 -13.03 -15.60 6.41
CA HIS A 428 -12.89 -15.02 7.76
C HIS A 428 -14.22 -14.58 8.37
N TYR A 429 -15.29 -14.40 7.57
CA TYR A 429 -16.54 -13.83 8.04
C TYR A 429 -17.15 -14.59 9.22
N ARG A 430 -17.16 -15.93 9.17
CA ARG A 430 -17.76 -16.74 10.24
C ARG A 430 -17.12 -16.46 11.59
N GLU A 431 -15.80 -16.53 11.66
CA GLU A 431 -15.03 -16.35 12.88
C GLU A 431 -15.21 -14.95 13.48
N LEU A 432 -15.24 -13.93 12.62
CA LEU A 432 -15.46 -12.54 13.02
C LEU A 432 -16.90 -12.32 13.52
N LEU A 433 -17.92 -12.83 12.81
CA LEU A 433 -19.32 -12.72 13.21
C LEU A 433 -19.58 -13.49 14.51
N ASP A 434 -19.00 -14.69 14.69
CA ASP A 434 -19.12 -15.49 15.93
C ASP A 434 -18.52 -14.74 17.14
N ALA A 435 -17.56 -13.86 16.93
CA ALA A 435 -16.97 -13.01 17.96
C ALA A 435 -17.75 -11.71 18.23
N GLY A 436 -18.75 -11.38 17.40
CA GLY A 436 -19.56 -10.17 17.53
C GLY A 436 -19.12 -9.00 16.64
N VAL A 437 -18.13 -9.19 15.76
CA VAL A 437 -17.75 -8.19 14.75
C VAL A 437 -18.87 -8.05 13.71
N LYS A 438 -19.29 -6.83 13.40
CA LYS A 438 -20.31 -6.56 12.37
C LYS A 438 -19.65 -6.36 11.02
N ILE A 439 -20.16 -7.00 10.00
CA ILE A 439 -19.64 -6.93 8.63
C ILE A 439 -20.71 -6.37 7.71
N TYR A 440 -20.32 -5.40 6.89
CA TYR A 440 -21.15 -4.76 5.89
C TYR A 440 -20.50 -4.90 4.51
N GLU A 441 -21.30 -5.10 3.47
CA GLU A 441 -20.85 -5.08 2.07
C GLU A 441 -21.46 -3.88 1.35
N TYR A 442 -20.63 -2.97 0.84
CA TYR A 442 -21.04 -1.76 0.14
C TYR A 442 -21.66 -2.07 -1.20
N THR A 443 -22.96 -1.85 -1.34
CA THR A 443 -23.74 -2.29 -2.51
C THR A 443 -23.63 -1.39 -3.75
N PRO A 444 -23.36 -0.06 -3.66
CA PRO A 444 -23.26 0.78 -4.85
C PRO A 444 -22.06 0.46 -5.76
N GLY A 445 -21.03 -0.25 -5.22
CA GLY A 445 -19.86 -0.57 -6.00
C GLY A 445 -18.69 -1.13 -5.20
N PHE A 446 -17.49 -0.59 -5.44
CA PHE A 446 -16.24 -1.07 -4.87
C PHE A 446 -15.68 -0.08 -3.84
N VAL A 447 -15.65 -0.49 -2.58
CA VAL A 447 -14.92 0.25 -1.52
C VAL A 447 -13.43 -0.06 -1.66
N HIS A 448 -12.65 0.98 -1.96
CA HIS A 448 -11.18 0.90 -2.02
C HIS A 448 -10.52 1.75 -0.92
N ALA A 449 -11.29 2.37 -0.04
CA ALA A 449 -10.80 3.12 1.11
C ALA A 449 -10.04 2.23 2.10
N LYS A 450 -9.02 2.76 2.76
CA LYS A 450 -8.28 2.15 3.86
C LYS A 450 -8.34 3.12 5.03
N VAL A 451 -9.33 2.92 5.87
CA VAL A 451 -9.65 3.80 6.98
C VAL A 451 -9.90 2.99 8.24
N PHE A 452 -9.29 3.43 9.32
CA PHE A 452 -9.65 3.04 10.68
C PHE A 452 -10.10 4.30 11.42
N VAL A 453 -11.18 4.25 12.18
CA VAL A 453 -11.57 5.31 13.09
C VAL A 453 -12.09 4.72 14.39
N SER A 454 -11.66 5.28 15.53
CA SER A 454 -12.01 4.79 16.87
C SER A 454 -12.36 5.95 17.79
N ASP A 455 -13.46 5.80 18.52
CA ASP A 455 -13.86 6.58 19.68
C ASP A 455 -13.97 8.10 19.46
N ASP A 456 -14.14 8.55 18.21
CA ASP A 456 -14.13 9.94 17.76
C ASP A 456 -12.79 10.68 17.97
N ARG A 457 -11.73 9.95 18.31
CA ARG A 457 -10.43 10.53 18.71
C ARG A 457 -9.26 10.07 17.86
N LYS A 458 -9.30 8.85 17.35
CA LYS A 458 -8.20 8.22 16.59
C LYS A 458 -8.68 7.88 15.19
N ALA A 459 -7.85 8.16 14.19
CA ALA A 459 -8.10 7.65 12.85
C ALA A 459 -6.79 7.35 12.11
N VAL A 460 -6.87 6.45 11.14
CA VAL A 460 -5.83 6.22 10.13
C VAL A 460 -6.46 6.30 8.76
N VAL A 461 -5.81 7.04 7.87
CA VAL A 461 -6.13 7.10 6.45
C VAL A 461 -4.84 6.89 5.66
N GLY A 462 -4.84 5.95 4.71
CA GLY A 462 -3.62 5.66 3.97
C GLY A 462 -3.80 4.65 2.84
N THR A 463 -2.74 3.90 2.59
CA THR A 463 -2.67 2.93 1.49
C THR A 463 -2.77 1.48 1.95
N ILE A 464 -2.64 1.20 3.26
CA ILE A 464 -2.46 -0.12 3.87
C ILE A 464 -3.78 -0.88 3.92
N ASN A 465 -3.94 -1.93 3.11
CA ASN A 465 -5.08 -2.84 3.18
C ASN A 465 -4.94 -3.86 4.32
N LEU A 466 -6.05 -4.47 4.72
CA LEU A 466 -6.04 -5.65 5.59
C LEU A 466 -5.80 -6.94 4.79
N ASP A 467 -4.63 -7.02 4.14
CA ASP A 467 -4.18 -8.21 3.41
C ASP A 467 -2.66 -8.44 3.55
N TYR A 468 -2.22 -9.68 3.26
CA TYR A 468 -0.80 -10.05 3.38
C TYR A 468 0.13 -9.20 2.51
N ARG A 469 -0.33 -8.73 1.33
CA ARG A 469 0.54 -7.94 0.47
C ARG A 469 0.84 -6.59 1.07
N SER A 470 -0.19 -5.91 1.57
CA SER A 470 -0.02 -4.61 2.22
C SER A 470 0.76 -4.71 3.52
N LEU A 471 0.49 -5.73 4.34
CA LEU A 471 1.11 -5.86 5.67
C LEU A 471 2.55 -6.44 5.64
N TYR A 472 2.97 -7.09 4.51
CA TYR A 472 4.25 -7.83 4.50
C TYR A 472 5.11 -7.67 3.24
N LEU A 473 4.54 -7.18 2.11
CA LEU A 473 5.21 -7.24 0.82
C LEU A 473 5.28 -5.90 0.07
N HIS A 474 4.52 -4.90 0.49
CA HIS A 474 4.48 -3.61 -0.18
C HIS A 474 5.16 -2.51 0.64
N PHE A 475 5.71 -1.53 -0.07
CA PHE A 475 5.93 -0.21 0.53
C PHE A 475 4.59 0.49 0.61
N GLU A 476 4.20 0.88 1.79
CA GLU A 476 2.92 1.51 2.10
C GLU A 476 3.14 2.83 2.84
N ASP A 477 2.13 3.68 2.91
CA ASP A 477 2.12 4.85 3.77
C ASP A 477 0.73 5.12 4.34
N ALA A 478 0.68 5.74 5.50
CA ALA A 478 -0.56 6.18 6.11
C ALA A 478 -0.32 7.36 7.06
N VAL A 479 -1.40 7.98 7.48
CA VAL A 479 -1.39 9.05 8.48
C VAL A 479 -2.26 8.64 9.65
N TYR A 480 -1.66 8.52 10.82
CA TYR A 480 -2.38 8.41 12.09
C TYR A 480 -2.74 9.80 12.59
N LEU A 481 -3.98 9.98 13.02
CA LEU A 481 -4.59 11.20 13.48
C LEU A 481 -5.13 11.01 14.90
N TYR A 482 -4.85 11.96 15.77
CA TYR A 482 -5.37 11.97 17.14
C TYR A 482 -5.96 13.33 17.48
N ASP A 483 -7.23 13.35 17.90
CA ASP A 483 -8.02 14.55 18.24
C ASP A 483 -8.01 15.64 17.14
N CYS A 484 -7.80 15.25 15.87
CA CYS A 484 -7.87 16.14 14.72
C CYS A 484 -9.33 16.44 14.34
N PRO A 485 -9.69 17.68 13.97
CA PRO A 485 -11.06 18.06 13.61
C PRO A 485 -11.69 17.21 12.50
N CYS A 486 -10.88 16.79 11.51
CA CYS A 486 -11.33 15.97 10.37
C CYS A 486 -11.82 14.56 10.76
N ILE A 487 -11.57 14.10 11.98
CA ILE A 487 -12.06 12.79 12.44
C ILE A 487 -13.58 12.76 12.43
N LYS A 488 -14.25 13.87 12.68
CA LYS A 488 -15.72 13.98 12.57
C LYS A 488 -16.21 13.73 11.14
N ASP A 489 -15.46 14.21 10.15
CA ASP A 489 -15.79 13.99 8.73
C ASP A 489 -15.56 12.53 8.34
N ILE A 490 -14.52 11.88 8.88
CA ILE A 490 -14.24 10.45 8.70
C ILE A 490 -15.38 9.59 9.26
N VAL A 491 -15.85 9.93 10.48
CA VAL A 491 -16.98 9.22 11.11
C VAL A 491 -18.26 9.40 10.30
N ALA A 492 -18.56 10.65 9.89
CA ALA A 492 -19.74 10.95 9.07
C ALA A 492 -19.72 10.20 7.72
N ASP A 493 -18.56 10.14 7.07
CA ASP A 493 -18.38 9.40 5.82
C ASP A 493 -18.54 7.89 6.02
N TYR A 494 -18.02 7.34 7.12
CA TYR A 494 -18.21 5.94 7.47
C TYR A 494 -19.71 5.62 7.63
N ASP A 495 -20.44 6.42 8.40
CA ASP A 495 -21.86 6.23 8.64
C ASP A 495 -22.69 6.35 7.34
N ALA A 496 -22.36 7.30 6.48
CA ALA A 496 -22.98 7.45 5.16
C ALA A 496 -22.70 6.24 4.23
N THR A 497 -21.50 5.68 4.31
CA THR A 497 -21.11 4.50 3.53
C THR A 497 -21.80 3.24 4.09
N ARG A 498 -21.88 3.09 5.41
CA ARG A 498 -22.59 2.01 6.09
C ARG A 498 -24.09 2.02 5.73
N ALA A 499 -24.72 3.19 5.69
CA ALA A 499 -26.13 3.32 5.32
C ALA A 499 -26.44 2.83 3.91
N GLN A 500 -25.44 2.78 3.01
CA GLN A 500 -25.53 2.26 1.66
C GLN A 500 -25.06 0.80 1.53
N SER A 501 -24.72 0.17 2.65
CA SER A 501 -24.19 -1.19 2.68
C SER A 501 -25.22 -2.18 3.20
N GLN A 502 -25.15 -3.42 2.73
CA GLN A 502 -25.93 -4.52 3.30
C GLN A 502 -25.19 -5.17 4.46
N VAL A 503 -25.91 -5.49 5.54
CA VAL A 503 -25.35 -6.25 6.65
C VAL A 503 -25.15 -7.71 6.24
N VAL A 504 -24.01 -8.29 6.60
CA VAL A 504 -23.74 -9.72 6.42
C VAL A 504 -24.18 -10.48 7.65
N THR A 505 -24.95 -11.54 7.43
CA THR A 505 -25.50 -12.40 8.50
C THR A 505 -25.01 -13.84 8.40
N HIS A 506 -25.18 -14.63 9.47
CA HIS A 506 -24.93 -16.08 9.42
C HIS A 506 -25.77 -16.80 8.35
N GLY A 507 -26.98 -16.28 8.06
CA GLY A 507 -27.85 -16.79 6.98
C GLY A 507 -27.21 -16.64 5.60
N ASP A 508 -26.49 -15.56 5.38
CA ASP A 508 -25.77 -15.30 4.11
C ASP A 508 -24.58 -16.23 3.95
N LEU A 509 -23.89 -16.54 5.07
CA LEU A 509 -22.79 -17.53 5.06
C LEU A 509 -23.28 -18.94 4.72
N ALA A 510 -24.49 -19.30 5.13
CA ALA A 510 -25.06 -20.60 4.78
C ALA A 510 -25.32 -20.75 3.28
N ARG A 511 -25.59 -19.65 2.58
CA ARG A 511 -25.84 -19.59 1.12
C ARG A 511 -24.58 -19.61 0.27
N ILE A 512 -23.36 -19.46 0.86
CA ILE A 512 -22.11 -19.52 0.11
C ILE A 512 -21.94 -20.92 -0.50
N PRO A 513 -21.79 -21.05 -1.83
CA PRO A 513 -21.66 -22.33 -2.51
C PRO A 513 -20.47 -23.15 -1.97
N LEU A 514 -20.62 -24.48 -1.92
CA LEU A 514 -19.58 -25.38 -1.39
C LEU A 514 -18.23 -25.22 -2.13
N HIS A 515 -18.26 -25.06 -3.45
CA HIS A 515 -17.05 -24.85 -4.24
C HIS A 515 -16.30 -23.57 -3.85
N THR A 516 -17.02 -22.49 -3.50
CA THR A 516 -16.41 -21.24 -3.01
C THR A 516 -15.76 -21.44 -1.63
N ARG A 517 -16.40 -22.22 -0.74
CA ARG A 517 -15.82 -22.55 0.57
C ARG A 517 -14.56 -23.41 0.45
N ILE A 518 -14.57 -24.40 -0.45
CA ILE A 518 -13.38 -25.23 -0.74
C ILE A 518 -12.30 -24.35 -1.36
N ALA A 519 -12.63 -23.51 -2.33
CA ALA A 519 -11.67 -22.58 -2.93
C ALA A 519 -11.06 -21.64 -1.87
N ALA A 520 -11.86 -21.06 -0.98
CA ALA A 520 -11.36 -20.22 0.11
C ALA A 520 -10.38 -20.98 1.03
N ALA A 521 -10.72 -22.23 1.40
CA ALA A 521 -9.86 -23.07 2.25
C ALA A 521 -8.52 -23.39 1.57
N LEU A 522 -8.53 -23.71 0.28
CA LEU A 522 -7.31 -23.98 -0.50
C LEU A 522 -6.48 -22.71 -0.72
N LEU A 523 -7.13 -21.60 -1.04
CA LEU A 523 -6.47 -20.30 -1.22
C LEU A 523 -5.82 -19.82 0.09
N LYS A 524 -6.41 -20.11 1.25
CA LYS A 524 -5.85 -19.76 2.56
C LYS A 524 -4.47 -20.39 2.80
N LEU A 525 -4.19 -21.57 2.21
CA LEU A 525 -2.88 -22.21 2.30
C LEU A 525 -1.78 -21.46 1.52
N VAL A 526 -2.13 -20.75 0.46
CA VAL A 526 -1.18 -20.04 -0.40
C VAL A 526 -1.26 -18.51 -0.26
N ALA A 527 -2.23 -18.02 0.52
CA ALA A 527 -2.42 -16.57 0.74
C ALA A 527 -1.15 -15.82 1.17
N PRO A 528 -0.25 -16.37 2.01
CA PRO A 528 1.01 -15.72 2.38
C PRO A 528 2.02 -15.62 1.25
N LEU A 529 1.82 -16.32 0.13
CA LEU A 529 2.68 -16.27 -1.06
C LEU A 529 2.06 -15.43 -2.19
N MET A 530 0.83 -14.96 -1.99
CA MET A 530 0.07 -14.15 -2.95
C MET A 530 0.24 -12.69 -2.64
#